data_b34e7465e32c01d3713c6c91b578854b
#
_entry.id   b34e7465e32c01d3713c6c91b578854b
#
_cell.length_a   1.000
_cell.length_b   1.000
_cell.length_c   1.000
_cell.angle_alpha   90.00
_cell.angle_beta   90.00
_cell.angle_gamma   90.00
#
_symmetry.space_group_name_H-M   'P 1'
#
loop_
_entity.id
_entity.type
_entity.pdbx_description
1 polymer ?
#
loop_
_entity_poly.entity_id
_entity_poly.type
_entity_poly.pdbx_seq_one_letter_code
_entity_poly.pdbx_strand_id
1 'polypeptide(L)'
;GKNILLSIAPRRDWFIEGGKNLENLDRVYGSTDKKSTRVTKDVLSIVCKKLHVASSYKVSEMVKSVENAYRHMDITLANQLSLAFPKDNIREVLKLVGTKWNLETFHPGIGAGGYCIPLSSRYILSQIKNVNKLSLLRETIKTDDGMSKFVASSIAKKGFKKIGVLGLSYKGDLKVSVLSKVIPLVKSLLQKKLNVKLFDPYFSRKEIYDSVKVKTFKFPKDLSSFDCLIVTVDHKQFKISKKILEKQLKN
;
A
#
# COMPACT_ATOMS: atom_id res chain seq x y z
N GLY A 1 -33.93 -16.59 -10.37
CA GLY A 1 -34.48 -17.26 -9.24
C GLY A 1 -35.19 -16.36 -8.26
N LYS A 2 -36.50 -16.52 -8.11
CA LYS A 2 -37.34 -15.72 -7.20
C LYS A 2 -37.06 -15.91 -5.68
N ASN A 3 -36.10 -16.74 -5.32
CA ASN A 3 -35.81 -17.13 -3.91
C ASN A 3 -34.39 -16.82 -3.43
N ILE A 4 -33.63 -16.01 -4.17
CA ILE A 4 -32.27 -15.63 -3.74
C ILE A 4 -32.36 -14.34 -2.93
N LEU A 5 -31.86 -14.37 -1.69
CA LEU A 5 -31.67 -13.20 -0.84
C LEU A 5 -30.25 -12.67 -1.11
N LEU A 6 -30.15 -11.43 -1.61
CA LEU A 6 -28.88 -10.83 -1.96
C LEU A 6 -28.57 -9.62 -1.10
N SER A 7 -27.36 -9.62 -0.50
CA SER A 7 -26.86 -8.53 0.31
C SER A 7 -25.36 -8.36 0.13
N ILE A 8 -24.89 -7.14 0.28
CA ILE A 8 -23.48 -6.77 0.33
C ILE A 8 -23.15 -6.28 1.73
N ALA A 9 -22.16 -6.92 2.37
CA ALA A 9 -21.65 -6.52 3.68
C ALA A 9 -20.12 -6.54 3.65
N PRO A 10 -19.47 -5.45 3.18
CA PRO A 10 -18.03 -5.43 2.97
C PRO A 10 -17.27 -5.63 4.27
N ARG A 11 -16.17 -6.39 4.20
CA ARG A 11 -15.29 -6.61 5.36
C ARG A 11 -14.47 -5.35 5.64
N ARG A 12 -14.39 -4.99 6.92
CA ARG A 12 -13.62 -3.84 7.44
C ARG A 12 -12.58 -4.26 8.48
N ASP A 13 -12.61 -5.55 8.88
CA ASP A 13 -11.72 -6.15 9.85
C ASP A 13 -10.27 -6.23 9.35
N TRP A 14 -9.35 -6.22 10.30
CA TRP A 14 -7.92 -6.31 10.07
C TRP A 14 -7.33 -7.44 10.92
N PHE A 15 -7.02 -8.55 10.29
CA PHE A 15 -6.61 -9.79 10.98
C PHE A 15 -5.16 -9.80 11.47
N ILE A 16 -4.35 -8.78 11.11
CA ILE A 16 -2.93 -8.72 11.48
C ILE A 16 -2.73 -8.02 12.83
N GLU A 17 -3.59 -7.04 13.15
CA GLU A 17 -3.54 -6.31 14.42
C GLU A 17 -4.71 -6.71 15.30
N GLY A 18 -4.42 -7.11 16.54
CA GLY A 18 -5.44 -7.49 17.50
C GLY A 18 -6.47 -6.37 17.74
N GLY A 19 -7.71 -6.76 18.02
CA GLY A 19 -8.80 -5.83 18.37
C GLY A 19 -9.60 -5.25 17.20
N LYS A 20 -9.14 -5.42 15.94
CA LYS A 20 -9.86 -4.97 14.73
C LYS A 20 -10.54 -6.15 14.03
N ASN A 21 -11.42 -6.84 14.74
CA ASN A 21 -12.13 -8.04 14.27
C ASN A 21 -13.61 -7.75 13.94
N LEU A 22 -14.34 -8.76 13.53
CA LEU A 22 -15.76 -8.65 13.16
C LEU A 22 -16.65 -8.19 14.31
N GLU A 23 -16.30 -8.53 15.56
CA GLU A 23 -17.10 -8.20 16.74
C GLU A 23 -16.98 -6.71 17.12
N ASN A 24 -15.78 -6.14 16.97
CA ASN A 24 -15.42 -4.83 17.51
C ASN A 24 -15.52 -3.70 16.49
N LEU A 25 -15.63 -4.03 15.19
CA LEU A 25 -15.75 -3.04 14.13
C LEU A 25 -17.21 -2.87 13.68
N ASP A 26 -17.59 -1.63 13.49
CA ASP A 26 -18.87 -1.30 12.88
C ASP A 26 -18.99 -1.95 11.48
N ARG A 27 -20.10 -2.65 11.23
CA ARG A 27 -20.36 -3.32 9.95
C ARG A 27 -21.42 -2.56 9.17
N VAL A 28 -21.12 -2.26 7.91
CA VAL A 28 -22.09 -1.74 6.95
C VAL A 28 -22.64 -2.89 6.14
N TYR A 29 -23.95 -2.88 5.85
CA TYR A 29 -24.56 -3.83 4.92
C TYR A 29 -25.72 -3.17 4.16
N GLY A 30 -26.00 -3.67 2.98
CA GLY A 30 -27.14 -3.24 2.15
C GLY A 30 -27.63 -4.39 1.29
N SER A 31 -28.93 -4.38 0.99
CA SER A 31 -29.61 -5.50 0.35
C SER A 31 -30.45 -5.05 -0.85
N THR A 32 -30.94 -6.01 -1.62
CA THR A 32 -31.83 -5.76 -2.77
C THR A 32 -33.26 -5.46 -2.34
N ASP A 33 -33.69 -5.95 -1.18
CA ASP A 33 -35.07 -5.83 -0.70
C ASP A 33 -35.12 -5.94 0.85
N LYS A 34 -36.31 -5.63 1.42
CA LYS A 34 -36.56 -5.63 2.88
C LYS A 34 -36.38 -7.02 3.53
N LYS A 35 -36.74 -8.11 2.82
CA LYS A 35 -36.59 -9.47 3.34
C LYS A 35 -35.12 -9.83 3.46
N SER A 36 -34.33 -9.55 2.40
CA SER A 36 -32.87 -9.71 2.38
C SER A 36 -32.21 -8.88 3.49
N THR A 37 -32.66 -7.66 3.73
CA THR A 37 -32.14 -6.77 4.79
C THR A 37 -32.36 -7.39 6.17
N ARG A 38 -33.56 -7.92 6.46
CA ARG A 38 -33.89 -8.53 7.75
C ARG A 38 -33.01 -9.77 8.00
N VAL A 39 -33.00 -10.68 7.05
CA VAL A 39 -32.20 -11.92 7.18
C VAL A 39 -30.71 -11.61 7.34
N THR A 40 -30.18 -10.66 6.58
CA THR A 40 -28.77 -10.24 6.69
C THR A 40 -28.48 -9.62 8.06
N LYS A 41 -29.37 -8.81 8.60
CA LYS A 41 -29.25 -8.28 9.96
C LYS A 41 -29.15 -9.41 10.98
N ASP A 42 -30.08 -10.38 10.93
CA ASP A 42 -30.13 -11.47 11.88
C ASP A 42 -28.83 -12.30 11.84
N VAL A 43 -28.34 -12.64 10.64
CA VAL A 43 -27.08 -13.37 10.47
C VAL A 43 -25.87 -12.59 10.96
N LEU A 44 -25.75 -11.31 10.60
CA LEU A 44 -24.60 -10.48 11.00
C LEU A 44 -24.61 -10.17 12.51
N SER A 45 -25.78 -10.09 13.13
CA SER A 45 -25.93 -9.84 14.58
C SER A 45 -25.33 -10.96 15.44
N ILE A 46 -25.13 -12.17 14.89
CA ILE A 46 -24.48 -13.26 15.60
C ILE A 46 -23.02 -12.92 15.96
N VAL A 47 -22.33 -12.16 15.08
CA VAL A 47 -20.90 -11.87 15.25
C VAL A 47 -20.58 -10.39 15.38
N CYS A 48 -21.43 -9.49 14.86
CA CYS A 48 -21.14 -8.06 14.81
C CYS A 48 -21.99 -7.29 15.84
N LYS A 49 -21.35 -6.55 16.73
CA LYS A 49 -22.02 -5.76 17.78
C LYS A 49 -22.72 -4.50 17.24
N LYS A 50 -22.17 -3.89 16.19
CA LYS A 50 -22.69 -2.66 15.60
C LYS A 50 -22.91 -2.81 14.10
N LEU A 51 -24.15 -2.62 13.67
CA LEU A 51 -24.59 -2.76 12.29
C LEU A 51 -25.19 -1.46 11.79
N HIS A 52 -24.76 -1.03 10.58
CA HIS A 52 -25.29 0.13 9.87
C HIS A 52 -25.92 -0.35 8.56
N VAL A 53 -27.22 -0.14 8.41
CA VAL A 53 -27.94 -0.50 7.19
C VAL A 53 -27.79 0.61 6.15
N ALA A 54 -27.33 0.26 4.96
CA ALA A 54 -27.33 1.15 3.81
C ALA A 54 -28.68 1.10 3.09
N SER A 55 -29.06 2.18 2.41
CA SER A 55 -30.34 2.28 1.67
C SER A 55 -30.44 1.27 0.51
N SER A 56 -29.30 0.74 0.03
CA SER A 56 -29.25 -0.30 -1.01
C SER A 56 -27.91 -1.06 -0.95
N TYR A 57 -27.87 -2.23 -1.61
CA TYR A 57 -26.60 -2.97 -1.79
C TYR A 57 -25.54 -2.15 -2.52
N LYS A 58 -25.94 -1.31 -3.50
CA LYS A 58 -25.01 -0.43 -4.24
C LYS A 58 -24.32 0.58 -3.34
N VAL A 59 -25.06 1.17 -2.41
CA VAL A 59 -24.48 2.11 -1.42
C VAL A 59 -23.50 1.37 -0.52
N SER A 60 -23.84 0.18 -0.02
CA SER A 60 -22.96 -0.62 0.82
C SER A 60 -21.68 -1.04 0.08
N GLU A 61 -21.76 -1.42 -1.18
CA GLU A 61 -20.62 -1.74 -2.04
C GLU A 61 -19.70 -0.53 -2.24
N MET A 62 -20.27 0.65 -2.49
CA MET A 62 -19.52 1.88 -2.69
C MET A 62 -18.76 2.32 -1.44
N VAL A 63 -19.33 2.13 -0.24
CA VAL A 63 -18.68 2.48 1.03
C VAL A 63 -17.26 1.93 1.10
N LYS A 64 -17.06 0.64 0.82
CA LYS A 64 -15.72 0.02 0.89
C LYS A 64 -14.72 0.62 -0.09
N SER A 65 -15.16 0.91 -1.30
CA SER A 65 -14.31 1.52 -2.31
C SER A 65 -13.93 2.95 -1.93
N VAL A 66 -14.84 3.71 -1.35
CA VAL A 66 -14.59 5.09 -0.90
C VAL A 66 -13.66 5.11 0.32
N GLU A 67 -13.83 4.22 1.30
CA GLU A 67 -12.90 4.08 2.43
C GLU A 67 -11.44 3.88 1.97
N ASN A 68 -11.24 3.00 0.99
CA ASN A 68 -9.91 2.76 0.45
C ASN A 68 -9.41 3.95 -0.39
N ALA A 69 -10.29 4.67 -1.08
CA ALA A 69 -9.92 5.87 -1.84
C ALA A 69 -9.46 7.01 -0.92
N TYR A 70 -10.10 7.22 0.23
CA TYR A 70 -9.61 8.16 1.26
C TYR A 70 -8.18 7.82 1.68
N ARG A 71 -7.92 6.57 2.04
CA ARG A 71 -6.57 6.13 2.40
C ARG A 71 -5.56 6.30 1.26
N HIS A 72 -5.99 6.09 0.02
CA HIS A 72 -5.12 6.30 -1.15
C HIS A 72 -4.73 7.77 -1.33
N MET A 73 -5.69 8.68 -1.12
CA MET A 73 -5.44 10.13 -1.16
C MET A 73 -4.47 10.56 -0.06
N ASP A 74 -4.66 10.08 1.17
CA ASP A 74 -3.80 10.43 2.31
C ASP A 74 -2.34 9.95 2.10
N ILE A 75 -2.15 8.70 1.65
CA ILE A 75 -0.83 8.18 1.29
C ILE A 75 -0.20 9.02 0.18
N THR A 76 -0.99 9.39 -0.82
CA THR A 76 -0.50 10.17 -1.96
C THR A 76 -0.17 11.60 -1.56
N LEU A 77 -0.95 12.22 -0.68
CA LEU A 77 -0.63 13.55 -0.13
C LEU A 77 0.72 13.55 0.58
N ALA A 78 1.00 12.52 1.41
CA ALA A 78 2.31 12.38 2.06
C ALA A 78 3.45 12.30 1.02
N ASN A 79 3.25 11.56 -0.07
CA ASN A 79 4.20 11.50 -1.17
C ASN A 79 4.37 12.85 -1.87
N GLN A 80 3.28 13.54 -2.23
CA GLN A 80 3.32 14.84 -2.88
C GLN A 80 4.04 15.89 -2.03
N LEU A 81 3.80 15.92 -0.72
CA LEU A 81 4.50 16.82 0.20
C LEU A 81 6.01 16.58 0.16
N SER A 82 6.44 15.31 0.17
CA SER A 82 7.88 15.00 0.09
C SER A 82 8.51 15.37 -1.27
N LEU A 83 7.72 15.37 -2.34
CA LEU A 83 8.17 15.81 -3.67
C LEU A 83 8.25 17.33 -3.76
N ALA A 84 7.29 18.04 -3.18
CA ALA A 84 7.19 19.50 -3.21
C ALA A 84 8.21 20.17 -2.30
N PHE A 85 8.54 19.54 -1.18
CA PHE A 85 9.44 20.08 -0.15
C PHE A 85 10.64 19.14 0.08
N PRO A 86 11.55 18.96 -0.91
CA PRO A 86 12.61 17.96 -0.84
C PRO A 86 13.73 18.29 0.17
N LYS A 87 13.75 19.51 0.71
CA LYS A 87 14.72 19.96 1.72
C LYS A 87 14.18 19.84 3.14
N ASP A 88 12.87 19.66 3.31
CA ASP A 88 12.19 19.62 4.60
C ASP A 88 11.99 18.18 5.10
N ASN A 89 11.98 18.02 6.42
CA ASN A 89 11.71 16.73 7.05
C ASN A 89 10.20 16.43 7.08
N ILE A 90 9.62 16.10 5.93
CA ILE A 90 8.18 15.81 5.81
C ILE A 90 7.72 14.65 6.70
N ARG A 91 8.59 13.69 7.01
CA ARG A 91 8.25 12.61 7.97
C ARG A 91 7.99 13.17 9.37
N GLU A 92 8.76 14.13 9.80
CA GLU A 92 8.56 14.81 11.10
C GLU A 92 7.30 15.68 11.07
N VAL A 93 7.09 16.46 10.01
CA VAL A 93 5.88 17.26 9.81
C VAL A 93 4.64 16.36 9.93
N LEU A 94 4.59 15.25 9.20
CA LEU A 94 3.44 14.34 9.22
C LEU A 94 3.27 13.65 10.57
N LYS A 95 4.37 13.30 11.26
CA LYS A 95 4.32 12.77 12.63
C LYS A 95 3.66 13.77 13.58
N LEU A 96 4.03 15.03 13.49
CA LEU A 96 3.46 16.12 14.32
C LEU A 96 2.00 16.41 13.95
N VAL A 97 1.66 16.44 12.67
CA VAL A 97 0.26 16.56 12.20
C VAL A 97 -0.62 15.44 12.77
N GLY A 98 -0.11 14.21 12.82
CA GLY A 98 -0.82 13.05 13.38
C GLY A 98 -1.02 13.08 14.90
N THR A 99 -0.47 14.06 15.62
CA THR A 99 -0.79 14.27 17.05
C THR A 99 -2.15 14.93 17.26
N LYS A 100 -2.76 15.48 16.19
CA LYS A 100 -4.09 16.04 16.27
C LYS A 100 -5.12 14.90 16.32
N TRP A 101 -6.02 14.95 17.30
CA TRP A 101 -6.96 13.88 17.65
C TRP A 101 -7.83 13.30 16.51
N ASN A 102 -8.06 14.07 15.46
CA ASN A 102 -8.92 13.69 14.33
C ASN A 102 -8.15 13.52 12.99
N LEU A 103 -6.83 13.40 13.04
CA LEU A 103 -6.01 13.17 11.85
C LEU A 103 -5.16 11.92 12.00
N GLU A 104 -5.33 11.00 11.06
CA GLU A 104 -4.38 9.90 10.82
C GLU A 104 -3.46 10.32 9.66
N THR A 105 -2.16 10.06 9.79
CA THR A 105 -1.19 10.43 8.75
C THR A 105 -0.39 9.23 8.26
N PHE A 106 0.11 9.34 7.04
CA PHE A 106 0.94 8.34 6.40
C PHE A 106 2.33 8.91 6.12
N HIS A 107 3.33 8.04 6.06
CA HIS A 107 4.68 8.45 5.70
C HIS A 107 4.91 8.34 4.19
N PRO A 108 5.74 9.22 3.61
CA PRO A 108 6.16 9.12 2.21
C PRO A 108 6.85 7.78 1.89
N GLY A 109 6.56 7.23 0.72
CA GLY A 109 7.09 5.96 0.25
C GLY A 109 7.09 5.85 -1.27
N ILE A 110 7.16 4.63 -1.78
CA ILE A 110 7.21 4.34 -3.22
C ILE A 110 5.83 4.15 -3.87
N GLY A 111 4.75 4.42 -3.12
CA GLY A 111 3.35 4.27 -3.52
C GLY A 111 2.64 3.12 -2.81
N ALA A 112 1.33 3.03 -3.00
CA ALA A 112 0.47 2.02 -2.39
C ALA A 112 0.50 0.70 -3.17
N GLY A 113 0.84 -0.40 -2.48
CA GLY A 113 0.77 -1.76 -2.99
C GLY A 113 -0.49 -2.50 -2.52
N GLY A 114 -0.64 -3.74 -2.98
CA GLY A 114 -1.79 -4.58 -2.68
C GLY A 114 -3.02 -4.29 -3.54
N TYR A 115 -4.08 -5.08 -3.37
CA TYR A 115 -5.29 -4.93 -4.17
C TYR A 115 -6.18 -3.77 -3.69
N CYS A 116 -6.41 -3.68 -2.38
CA CYS A 116 -7.51 -2.88 -1.85
C CYS A 116 -7.37 -1.38 -2.15
N ILE A 117 -6.23 -0.77 -1.82
CA ILE A 117 -6.06 0.67 -1.91
C ILE A 117 -5.97 1.13 -3.38
N PRO A 118 -5.03 0.63 -4.22
CA PRO A 118 -4.88 1.16 -5.57
C PRO A 118 -6.02 0.78 -6.51
N LEU A 119 -6.67 -0.39 -6.32
CA LEU A 119 -7.76 -0.81 -7.21
C LEU A 119 -9.08 -0.16 -6.88
N SER A 120 -9.40 0.10 -5.60
CA SER A 120 -10.66 0.76 -5.23
C SER A 120 -10.81 2.13 -5.88
N SER A 121 -9.75 2.92 -5.90
CA SER A 121 -9.72 4.21 -6.60
C SER A 121 -10.02 4.08 -8.10
N ARG A 122 -9.46 3.04 -8.73
CA ARG A 122 -9.68 2.75 -10.16
C ARG A 122 -11.10 2.25 -10.43
N TYR A 123 -11.66 1.42 -9.54
CA TYR A 123 -13.05 0.97 -9.65
C TYR A 123 -14.02 2.14 -9.58
N ILE A 124 -13.82 3.10 -8.67
CA ILE A 124 -14.65 4.30 -8.59
C ILE A 124 -14.59 5.09 -9.92
N LEU A 125 -13.39 5.32 -10.46
CA LEU A 125 -13.24 6.04 -11.73
C LEU A 125 -13.85 5.31 -12.92
N SER A 126 -13.82 3.97 -12.94
CA SER A 126 -14.39 3.19 -14.04
C SER A 126 -15.91 3.25 -14.11
N GLN A 127 -16.58 3.64 -13.03
CA GLN A 127 -18.05 3.74 -12.98
C GLN A 127 -18.61 5.08 -13.49
N ILE A 128 -17.75 6.06 -13.78
CA ILE A 128 -18.18 7.39 -14.21
C ILE A 128 -17.80 7.68 -15.67
N LYS A 129 -18.72 8.32 -16.40
CA LYS A 129 -18.47 8.72 -17.79
C LYS A 129 -17.48 9.88 -17.88
N ASN A 130 -17.55 10.84 -16.97
CA ASN A 130 -16.68 12.02 -16.95
C ASN A 130 -15.72 11.98 -15.76
N VAL A 131 -14.51 11.46 -15.99
CA VAL A 131 -13.46 11.32 -14.97
C VAL A 131 -12.96 12.65 -14.40
N ASN A 132 -13.22 13.77 -15.09
CA ASN A 132 -12.83 15.10 -14.59
C ASN A 132 -13.64 15.52 -13.35
N LYS A 133 -14.83 14.95 -13.13
CA LYS A 133 -15.62 15.17 -11.91
C LYS A 133 -14.95 14.61 -10.65
N LEU A 134 -13.97 13.71 -10.79
CA LEU A 134 -13.17 13.15 -9.71
C LEU A 134 -11.67 13.43 -9.97
N SER A 135 -11.34 14.67 -10.28
CA SER A 135 -9.97 15.11 -10.60
C SER A 135 -8.97 14.78 -9.49
N LEU A 136 -9.36 14.96 -8.22
CA LEU A 136 -8.53 14.62 -7.07
C LEU A 136 -8.14 13.13 -7.08
N LEU A 137 -9.09 12.24 -7.29
CA LEU A 137 -8.83 10.80 -7.31
C LEU A 137 -7.97 10.38 -8.53
N ARG A 138 -8.17 11.03 -9.68
CA ARG A 138 -7.34 10.82 -10.86
C ARG A 138 -5.88 11.24 -10.61
N GLU A 139 -5.64 12.41 -10.03
CA GLU A 139 -4.29 12.87 -9.71
C GLU A 139 -3.65 12.02 -8.59
N THR A 140 -4.44 11.51 -7.64
CA THR A 140 -3.99 10.52 -6.65
C THR A 140 -3.38 9.30 -7.34
N ILE A 141 -4.12 8.67 -8.25
CA ILE A 141 -3.65 7.50 -9.00
C ILE A 141 -2.39 7.81 -9.81
N LYS A 142 -2.39 8.93 -10.52
CA LYS A 142 -1.25 9.36 -11.35
C LYS A 142 0.02 9.59 -10.53
N THR A 143 -0.09 10.27 -9.41
CA THR A 143 1.04 10.49 -8.50
C THR A 143 1.55 9.17 -7.94
N ASP A 144 0.65 8.33 -7.41
CA ASP A 144 1.00 7.04 -6.84
C ASP A 144 1.73 6.13 -7.85
N ASP A 145 1.24 6.07 -9.09
CA ASP A 145 1.89 5.30 -10.17
C ASP A 145 3.25 5.89 -10.59
N GLY A 146 3.42 7.19 -10.43
CA GLY A 146 4.65 7.90 -10.75
C GLY A 146 5.78 7.72 -9.74
N MET A 147 5.48 7.39 -8.48
CA MET A 147 6.46 7.36 -7.38
C MET A 147 7.66 6.47 -7.64
N SER A 148 7.45 5.25 -8.12
CA SER A 148 8.54 4.31 -8.42
C SER A 148 9.52 4.86 -9.48
N LYS A 149 9.01 5.53 -10.51
CA LYS A 149 9.82 6.17 -11.54
C LYS A 149 10.58 7.38 -11.00
N PHE A 150 9.94 8.17 -10.15
CA PHE A 150 10.56 9.31 -9.51
C PHE A 150 11.75 8.88 -8.64
N VAL A 151 11.55 7.89 -7.76
CA VAL A 151 12.61 7.37 -6.88
C VAL A 151 13.78 6.81 -7.71
N ALA A 152 13.51 6.01 -8.75
CA ALA A 152 14.55 5.49 -9.64
C ALA A 152 15.34 6.62 -10.33
N SER A 153 14.65 7.70 -10.73
CA SER A 153 15.30 8.86 -11.36
C SER A 153 16.17 9.64 -10.39
N SER A 154 15.71 9.81 -9.16
CA SER A 154 16.47 10.48 -8.09
C SER A 154 17.76 9.74 -7.74
N ILE A 155 17.70 8.38 -7.68
CA ILE A 155 18.87 7.54 -7.42
C ILE A 155 19.87 7.64 -8.58
N ALA A 156 19.41 7.54 -9.82
CA ALA A 156 20.26 7.64 -10.99
C ALA A 156 20.99 8.99 -11.09
N LYS A 157 20.30 10.10 -10.74
CA LYS A 157 20.90 11.47 -10.71
C LYS A 157 22.02 11.59 -9.69
N LYS A 158 22.02 10.81 -8.61
CA LYS A 158 23.08 10.80 -7.59
C LYS A 158 24.34 10.03 -8.02
N GLY A 159 24.34 9.41 -9.20
CA GLY A 159 25.51 8.72 -9.74
C GLY A 159 25.75 7.30 -9.26
N PHE A 160 24.90 6.76 -8.36
CA PHE A 160 24.99 5.37 -7.91
C PHE A 160 24.84 4.39 -9.07
N LYS A 161 25.59 3.29 -9.01
CA LYS A 161 25.62 2.24 -10.07
C LYS A 161 25.15 0.88 -9.58
N LYS A 162 25.50 0.50 -8.34
CA LYS A 162 25.20 -0.81 -7.74
C LYS A 162 24.14 -0.63 -6.65
N ILE A 163 22.94 -1.11 -6.91
CA ILE A 163 21.78 -0.88 -6.06
C ILE A 163 21.35 -2.19 -5.40
N GLY A 164 21.32 -2.20 -4.07
CA GLY A 164 20.70 -3.25 -3.27
C GLY A 164 19.27 -2.84 -2.89
N VAL A 165 18.27 -3.65 -3.23
CA VAL A 165 16.87 -3.44 -2.83
C VAL A 165 16.53 -4.44 -1.73
N LEU A 166 16.04 -3.96 -0.60
CA LEU A 166 15.60 -4.73 0.56
C LEU A 166 14.08 -4.71 0.63
N GLY A 167 13.47 -5.85 0.28
CA GLY A 167 12.05 -6.09 0.28
C GLY A 167 11.42 -6.18 -1.11
N LEU A 168 10.57 -7.18 -1.32
CA LEU A 168 9.69 -7.36 -2.48
C LEU A 168 8.22 -7.19 -2.08
N SER A 169 7.91 -7.52 -0.82
CA SER A 169 6.57 -7.38 -0.25
C SER A 169 6.11 -5.92 -0.28
N TYR A 170 4.80 -5.71 -0.33
CA TYR A 170 4.23 -4.38 -0.13
C TYR A 170 3.95 -4.08 1.36
N LYS A 171 4.04 -5.06 2.24
CA LYS A 171 3.85 -4.93 3.69
C LYS A 171 4.90 -5.73 4.46
N GLY A 172 5.37 -5.16 5.59
CA GLY A 172 6.36 -5.77 6.46
C GLY A 172 5.89 -7.09 7.08
N ASP A 173 6.84 -8.01 7.25
CA ASP A 173 6.67 -9.33 7.87
C ASP A 173 5.61 -10.24 7.23
N LEU A 174 5.28 -10.00 5.96
CA LEU A 174 4.35 -10.81 5.18
C LEU A 174 4.95 -11.20 3.82
N LYS A 175 4.61 -12.39 3.34
CA LYS A 175 4.93 -12.85 1.99
C LYS A 175 3.86 -12.40 1.00
N VAL A 176 3.86 -11.11 0.60
CA VAL A 176 2.85 -10.55 -0.30
C VAL A 176 3.46 -9.54 -1.27
N SER A 177 3.59 -9.93 -2.53
CA SER A 177 4.15 -9.09 -3.60
C SER A 177 3.11 -8.58 -4.61
N VAL A 178 1.83 -8.87 -4.34
CA VAL A 178 0.75 -8.46 -5.24
C VAL A 178 0.69 -6.94 -5.39
N LEU A 179 0.75 -6.46 -6.63
CA LEU A 179 0.81 -5.04 -6.98
C LEU A 179 1.87 -4.25 -6.16
N SER A 180 2.94 -4.92 -5.73
CA SER A 180 4.03 -4.25 -5.03
C SER A 180 4.68 -3.21 -5.93
N LYS A 181 4.84 -1.99 -5.42
CA LYS A 181 5.51 -0.88 -6.12
C LYS A 181 7.02 -1.11 -6.28
N VAL A 182 7.56 -2.13 -5.64
CA VAL A 182 8.96 -2.57 -5.83
C VAL A 182 9.18 -3.10 -7.26
N ILE A 183 8.19 -3.79 -7.83
CA ILE A 183 8.29 -4.33 -9.19
C ILE A 183 8.51 -3.20 -10.22
N PRO A 184 7.67 -2.16 -10.31
CA PRO A 184 7.94 -1.04 -11.22
C PRO A 184 9.17 -0.21 -10.82
N LEU A 185 9.55 -0.15 -9.53
CA LEU A 185 10.79 0.48 -9.10
C LEU A 185 12.02 -0.22 -9.70
N VAL A 186 12.14 -1.54 -9.50
CA VAL A 186 13.25 -2.33 -10.04
C VAL A 186 13.31 -2.23 -11.57
N LYS A 187 12.15 -2.35 -12.24
CA LYS A 187 12.07 -2.16 -13.70
C LYS A 187 12.62 -0.78 -14.13
N SER A 188 12.25 0.28 -13.41
CA SER A 188 12.71 1.64 -13.71
C SER A 188 14.20 1.84 -13.46
N LEU A 189 14.77 1.19 -12.42
CA LEU A 189 16.22 1.20 -12.15
C LEU A 189 17.00 0.47 -13.27
N LEU A 190 16.50 -0.68 -13.72
CA LEU A 190 17.10 -1.45 -14.82
C LEU A 190 17.07 -0.68 -16.15
N GLN A 191 15.96 0.02 -16.46
CA GLN A 191 15.86 0.90 -17.63
C GLN A 191 16.90 2.03 -17.64
N LYS A 192 17.37 2.43 -16.45
CA LYS A 192 18.46 3.40 -16.27
C LYS A 192 19.85 2.76 -16.28
N LYS A 193 19.94 1.48 -16.68
CA LYS A 193 21.19 0.71 -16.77
C LYS A 193 21.94 0.58 -15.42
N LEU A 194 21.21 0.59 -14.30
CA LEU A 194 21.77 0.36 -12.97
C LEU A 194 21.88 -1.15 -12.69
N ASN A 195 22.92 -1.56 -11.98
CA ASN A 195 23.11 -2.95 -11.55
C ASN A 195 22.30 -3.18 -10.26
N VAL A 196 21.16 -3.86 -10.36
CA VAL A 196 20.22 -4.06 -9.27
C VAL A 196 20.22 -5.49 -8.79
N LYS A 197 20.32 -5.69 -7.49
CA LYS A 197 20.00 -6.96 -6.81
C LYS A 197 18.94 -6.73 -5.75
N LEU A 198 18.13 -7.76 -5.47
CA LEU A 198 17.04 -7.68 -4.50
C LEU A 198 17.13 -8.81 -3.49
N PHE A 199 16.86 -8.51 -2.24
CA PHE A 199 16.67 -9.49 -1.18
C PHE A 199 15.36 -9.25 -0.44
N ASP A 200 14.64 -10.34 -0.17
CA ASP A 200 13.46 -10.35 0.72
C ASP A 200 13.48 -11.68 1.48
N PRO A 201 13.34 -11.67 2.83
CA PRO A 201 13.48 -12.88 3.63
C PRO A 201 12.37 -13.91 3.42
N TYR A 202 11.23 -13.50 2.88
CA TYR A 202 10.06 -14.36 2.69
C TYR A 202 9.99 -14.99 1.29
N PHE A 203 10.85 -14.55 0.34
CA PHE A 203 10.84 -15.04 -1.03
C PHE A 203 12.11 -15.82 -1.37
N SER A 204 11.95 -16.93 -2.05
CA SER A 204 13.06 -17.69 -2.62
C SER A 204 13.76 -16.93 -3.75
N ARG A 205 14.99 -17.34 -4.09
CA ARG A 205 15.73 -16.76 -5.22
C ARG A 205 14.96 -16.86 -6.53
N LYS A 206 14.25 -17.97 -6.74
CA LYS A 206 13.46 -18.20 -7.94
C LYS A 206 12.27 -17.23 -7.99
N GLU A 207 11.51 -17.09 -6.91
CA GLU A 207 10.36 -16.16 -6.84
C GLU A 207 10.77 -14.70 -7.06
N ILE A 208 11.91 -14.28 -6.49
CA ILE A 208 12.46 -12.94 -6.72
C ILE A 208 12.82 -12.77 -8.21
N TYR A 209 13.53 -13.73 -8.80
CA TYR A 209 13.91 -13.64 -10.21
C TYR A 209 12.70 -13.64 -11.14
N ASP A 210 11.69 -14.47 -10.85
CA ASP A 210 10.47 -14.54 -11.64
C ASP A 210 9.68 -13.22 -11.59
N SER A 211 9.68 -12.56 -10.42
CA SER A 211 8.94 -11.31 -10.20
C SER A 211 9.61 -10.08 -10.82
N VAL A 212 10.92 -9.94 -10.69
CA VAL A 212 11.63 -8.69 -11.03
C VAL A 212 12.83 -8.87 -11.96
N LYS A 213 13.17 -10.10 -12.37
CA LYS A 213 14.27 -10.47 -13.29
C LYS A 213 15.65 -9.99 -12.82
N VAL A 214 15.89 -9.90 -11.51
CA VAL A 214 17.20 -9.60 -10.92
C VAL A 214 17.68 -10.72 -10.02
N LYS A 215 18.98 -10.82 -9.82
CA LYS A 215 19.60 -11.77 -8.89
C LYS A 215 19.40 -11.30 -7.46
N THR A 216 19.34 -12.24 -6.52
CA THR A 216 19.34 -11.95 -5.08
C THR A 216 20.79 -11.82 -4.56
N PHE A 217 20.92 -11.35 -3.33
CA PHE A 217 22.18 -11.25 -2.59
C PHE A 217 22.00 -11.80 -1.16
N LYS A 218 23.08 -11.97 -0.42
CA LYS A 218 23.06 -12.46 0.97
C LYS A 218 23.02 -11.29 1.94
N PHE A 219 21.89 -11.13 2.63
CA PHE A 219 21.75 -10.11 3.69
C PHE A 219 22.16 -10.67 5.06
N PRO A 220 22.92 -9.93 5.88
CA PRO A 220 23.54 -8.62 5.63
C PRO A 220 24.94 -8.69 5.00
N LYS A 221 25.44 -9.89 4.69
CA LYS A 221 26.84 -10.15 4.31
C LYS A 221 27.32 -9.36 3.09
N ASP A 222 26.47 -9.19 2.08
CA ASP A 222 26.85 -8.60 0.80
C ASP A 222 26.57 -7.08 0.71
N LEU A 223 26.20 -6.42 1.83
CA LEU A 223 25.81 -5.00 1.83
C LEU A 223 26.91 -4.07 1.32
N SER A 224 28.17 -4.36 1.63
CA SER A 224 29.34 -3.58 1.17
C SER A 224 29.55 -3.61 -0.35
N SER A 225 28.85 -4.47 -1.08
CA SER A 225 28.94 -4.53 -2.54
C SER A 225 28.09 -3.49 -3.28
N PHE A 226 27.29 -2.71 -2.54
CA PHE A 226 26.36 -1.73 -3.12
C PHE A 226 26.79 -0.29 -2.80
N ASP A 227 26.51 0.61 -3.76
CA ASP A 227 26.69 2.05 -3.60
C ASP A 227 25.47 2.69 -2.94
N CYS A 228 24.30 2.04 -3.06
CA CYS A 228 23.03 2.50 -2.50
C CYS A 228 22.16 1.32 -2.07
N LEU A 229 21.56 1.44 -0.91
CA LEU A 229 20.53 0.52 -0.39
C LEU A 229 19.17 1.21 -0.35
N ILE A 230 18.17 0.53 -0.89
CA ILE A 230 16.78 0.98 -0.85
C ILE A 230 16.00 0.01 0.04
N VAL A 231 15.55 0.47 1.20
CA VAL A 231 14.64 -0.29 2.05
C VAL A 231 13.21 0.06 1.63
N THR A 232 12.52 -0.88 1.03
CA THR A 232 11.19 -0.68 0.44
C THR A 232 10.05 -1.10 1.36
N VAL A 233 10.36 -1.92 2.35
CA VAL A 233 9.39 -2.45 3.32
C VAL A 233 10.07 -2.66 4.67
N ASP A 234 9.32 -2.46 5.75
CA ASP A 234 9.82 -2.57 7.13
C ASP A 234 9.68 -4.03 7.64
N HIS A 235 10.53 -4.94 7.14
CA HIS A 235 10.67 -6.26 7.75
C HIS A 235 11.51 -6.17 9.02
N LYS A 236 11.11 -6.87 10.07
CA LYS A 236 11.88 -6.94 11.33
C LYS A 236 13.34 -7.37 11.10
N GLN A 237 13.57 -8.27 10.13
CA GLN A 237 14.91 -8.74 9.77
C GLN A 237 15.82 -7.64 9.18
N PHE A 238 15.27 -6.51 8.70
CA PHE A 238 16.05 -5.39 8.19
C PHE A 238 16.50 -4.41 9.28
N LYS A 239 16.05 -4.60 10.51
CA LYS A 239 16.46 -3.77 11.66
C LYS A 239 17.88 -4.13 12.06
N ILE A 240 18.85 -3.54 11.40
CA ILE A 240 20.27 -3.62 11.74
C ILE A 240 20.72 -2.33 12.43
N SER A 241 21.64 -2.48 13.39
CA SER A 241 22.16 -1.29 14.08
C SER A 241 22.89 -0.36 13.11
N LYS A 242 22.84 0.95 13.37
CA LYS A 242 23.57 1.96 12.61
C LYS A 242 25.05 1.61 12.48
N LYS A 243 25.66 1.10 13.54
CA LYS A 243 27.08 0.66 13.59
C LYS A 243 27.40 -0.47 12.58
N ILE A 244 26.46 -1.41 12.38
CA ILE A 244 26.62 -2.48 11.37
C ILE A 244 26.49 -1.92 9.96
N LEU A 245 25.53 -1.00 9.76
CA LEU A 245 25.35 -0.33 8.46
C LEU A 245 26.58 0.48 8.08
N GLU A 246 27.10 1.31 8.99
CA GLU A 246 28.30 2.13 8.76
C GLU A 246 29.55 1.27 8.48
N LYS A 247 29.67 0.12 9.14
CA LYS A 247 30.80 -0.81 8.89
C LYS A 247 30.71 -1.51 7.54
N GLN A 248 29.50 -1.69 7.00
CA GLN A 248 29.28 -2.49 5.78
C GLN A 248 29.01 -1.64 4.53
N LEU A 249 28.54 -0.41 4.68
CA LEU A 249 28.39 0.52 3.57
C LEU A 249 29.75 1.18 3.32
N LYS A 250 30.19 1.19 2.06
CA LYS A 250 31.32 2.01 1.64
C LYS A 250 30.92 3.49 1.80
N ASN A 251 31.78 4.29 2.40
CA ASN A 251 31.63 5.74 2.46
C ASN A 251 31.47 6.34 1.06
#